data_0feacf78f0ef582fe56ae456fbb0ed2c
#
_entry.id   0feacf78f0ef582fe56ae456fbb0ed2c
#
_cell.length_a   1.000
_cell.length_b   1.000
_cell.length_c   1.000
_cell.angle_alpha   90.00
_cell.angle_beta   90.00
_cell.angle_gamma   90.00
#
_symmetry.space_group_name_H-M   'P 1'
#
loop_
_entity.id
_entity.type
_entity.pdbx_description
1 polymer ?
#
loop_
_entity_poly.entity_id
_entity_poly.type
_entity_poly.pdbx_seq_one_letter_code
_entity_poly.pdbx_strand_id
1 'polypeptide(L)'
;MNTLVVVLGPTGVGKTELCLQIAEHLQVPIINADSRQIFQELPIGTAAPTQEQQRRVKHYFVGNHHLEDYYSASLYEADVLSLLPRLFATRHTALLTGGSMMYIDAVCKGIDDIPTIDDGTREWMKKRLAQEGLPRLVEELKVLDPEHYQIVDKNNPRRVVHALEICHMTGKTY
;
A
#
# COMPACT_ATOMS: atom_id res chain seq x y z
N MET A 1 -9.31 -9.13 24.42
CA MET A 1 -8.66 -9.44 23.12
C MET A 1 -8.94 -8.27 22.20
N ASN A 2 -7.93 -7.70 21.55
CA ASN A 2 -8.12 -6.62 20.57
C ASN A 2 -8.45 -7.23 19.21
N THR A 3 -9.34 -6.60 18.45
CA THR A 3 -9.84 -7.10 17.16
C THR A 3 -9.74 -6.01 16.10
N LEU A 4 -9.10 -6.30 14.96
CA LEU A 4 -9.14 -5.47 13.78
C LEU A 4 -10.19 -6.05 12.81
N VAL A 5 -11.27 -5.31 12.60
CA VAL A 5 -12.29 -5.64 11.58
C VAL A 5 -11.83 -5.05 10.25
N VAL A 6 -11.79 -5.88 9.21
CA VAL A 6 -11.36 -5.45 7.87
C VAL A 6 -12.53 -5.57 6.89
N VAL A 7 -12.91 -4.45 6.27
CA VAL A 7 -13.93 -4.40 5.20
C VAL A 7 -13.25 -4.03 3.90
N LEU A 8 -13.14 -4.98 3.00
CA LEU A 8 -12.46 -4.82 1.71
C LEU A 8 -13.42 -5.06 0.55
N GLY A 9 -13.08 -4.55 -0.62
CA GLY A 9 -13.84 -4.76 -1.85
C GLY A 9 -13.57 -3.65 -2.89
N PRO A 10 -14.01 -3.84 -4.14
CA PRO A 10 -13.76 -2.88 -5.21
C PRO A 10 -14.47 -1.54 -4.95
N THR A 11 -13.99 -0.49 -5.61
CA THR A 11 -14.61 0.84 -5.58
C THR A 11 -16.03 0.77 -6.18
N GLY A 12 -16.97 1.55 -5.63
CA GLY A 12 -18.33 1.65 -6.16
C GLY A 12 -19.34 0.63 -5.62
N VAL A 13 -18.95 -0.33 -4.78
CA VAL A 13 -19.87 -1.37 -4.24
C VAL A 13 -20.62 -0.94 -2.97
N GLY A 14 -20.54 0.32 -2.57
CA GLY A 14 -21.26 0.82 -1.39
C GLY A 14 -20.54 0.64 -0.05
N LYS A 15 -19.24 0.29 -0.04
CA LYS A 15 -18.46 0.11 1.21
C LYS A 15 -18.53 1.30 2.15
N THR A 16 -18.48 2.52 1.62
CA THR A 16 -18.38 3.74 2.42
C THR A 16 -19.52 3.85 3.41
N GLU A 17 -20.78 3.74 2.95
CA GLU A 17 -21.92 3.87 3.84
C GLU A 17 -22.02 2.70 4.84
N LEU A 18 -21.73 1.47 4.38
CA LEU A 18 -21.68 0.31 5.28
C LEU A 18 -20.63 0.50 6.38
N CYS A 19 -19.43 0.98 6.03
CA CYS A 19 -18.36 1.21 7.00
C CYS A 19 -18.68 2.34 7.97
N LEU A 20 -19.38 3.40 7.52
CA LEU A 20 -19.88 4.44 8.41
C LEU A 20 -20.85 3.88 9.45
N GLN A 21 -21.84 3.08 9.03
CA GLN A 21 -22.80 2.44 9.93
C GLN A 21 -22.10 1.49 10.93
N ILE A 22 -21.15 0.68 10.47
CA ILE A 22 -20.35 -0.19 11.35
C ILE A 22 -19.56 0.65 12.35
N ALA A 23 -18.90 1.70 11.90
CA ALA A 23 -18.08 2.57 12.75
C ALA A 23 -18.93 3.30 13.80
N GLU A 24 -20.10 3.80 13.41
CA GLU A 24 -21.07 4.43 14.32
C GLU A 24 -21.59 3.43 15.37
N HIS A 25 -21.96 2.22 14.92
CA HIS A 25 -22.44 1.17 15.82
C HIS A 25 -21.37 0.72 16.83
N LEU A 26 -20.14 0.53 16.36
CA LEU A 26 -19.02 0.12 17.22
C LEU A 26 -18.39 1.30 17.99
N GLN A 27 -18.77 2.54 17.65
CA GLN A 27 -18.17 3.77 18.18
C GLN A 27 -16.65 3.82 18.01
N VAL A 28 -16.17 3.49 16.81
CA VAL A 28 -14.75 3.46 16.44
C VAL A 28 -14.48 4.34 15.23
N PRO A 29 -13.27 4.89 15.09
CA PRO A 29 -12.90 5.58 13.86
C PRO A 29 -12.65 4.58 12.72
N ILE A 30 -12.64 5.10 11.50
CA ILE A 30 -12.27 4.37 10.29
C ILE A 30 -10.78 4.59 10.01
N ILE A 31 -10.05 3.51 9.78
CA ILE A 31 -8.69 3.50 9.22
C ILE A 31 -8.82 3.25 7.73
N ASN A 32 -8.55 4.25 6.91
CA ASN A 32 -8.69 4.15 5.47
C ASN A 32 -7.47 3.46 4.84
N ALA A 33 -7.70 2.41 4.06
CA ALA A 33 -6.70 1.65 3.33
C ALA A 33 -6.85 1.83 1.80
N ASP A 34 -6.95 3.08 1.35
CA ASP A 34 -6.92 3.43 -0.06
C ASP A 34 -5.69 4.29 -0.36
N SER A 35 -4.79 3.77 -1.20
CA SER A 35 -3.50 4.38 -1.50
C SER A 35 -3.59 5.69 -2.30
N ARG A 36 -4.76 6.10 -2.74
CA ARG A 36 -4.98 7.35 -3.48
C ARG A 36 -5.77 8.37 -2.66
N GLN A 37 -6.69 7.92 -1.81
CA GLN A 37 -7.47 8.82 -0.94
C GLN A 37 -6.65 9.48 0.16
N ILE A 38 -5.42 9.02 0.36
CA ILE A 38 -4.46 9.61 1.30
C ILE A 38 -3.97 11.00 0.84
N PHE A 39 -4.01 11.28 -0.49
CA PHE A 39 -3.51 12.53 -1.06
C PHE A 39 -4.60 13.61 -1.09
N GLN A 40 -4.24 14.82 -0.61
CA GLN A 40 -5.15 15.97 -0.49
C GLN A 40 -5.68 16.46 -1.84
N GLU A 41 -4.89 16.33 -2.89
CA GLU A 41 -5.19 16.85 -4.24
C GLU A 41 -6.13 15.96 -5.05
N LEU A 42 -6.43 14.73 -4.57
CA LEU A 42 -7.21 13.74 -5.32
C LEU A 42 -8.58 13.39 -4.73
N PRO A 43 -9.33 14.31 -4.09
CA PRO A 43 -10.53 13.93 -3.35
C PRO A 43 -11.66 13.44 -4.25
N ILE A 44 -11.83 14.04 -5.43
CA ILE A 44 -12.93 13.73 -6.35
C ILE A 44 -12.63 12.46 -7.14
N GLY A 45 -11.47 12.39 -7.79
CA GLY A 45 -11.10 11.28 -8.66
C GLY A 45 -10.94 9.93 -7.95
N THR A 46 -10.78 9.95 -6.62
CA THR A 46 -10.63 8.76 -5.78
C THR A 46 -11.89 8.40 -5.02
N ALA A 47 -12.96 9.20 -5.14
CA ALA A 47 -14.16 9.10 -4.33
C ALA A 47 -13.85 9.08 -2.82
N ALA A 48 -12.95 9.95 -2.38
CA ALA A 48 -12.59 10.09 -0.97
C ALA A 48 -13.82 10.46 -0.11
N PRO A 49 -13.85 10.05 1.18
CA PRO A 49 -14.93 10.40 2.07
C PRO A 49 -15.18 11.91 2.12
N THR A 50 -16.45 12.31 1.94
CA THR A 50 -16.84 13.72 1.96
C THR A 50 -16.63 14.34 3.36
N GLN A 51 -16.61 15.66 3.43
CA GLN A 51 -16.53 16.35 4.74
C GLN A 51 -17.69 15.97 5.66
N GLU A 52 -18.91 15.76 5.12
CA GLU A 52 -20.06 15.31 5.88
C GLU A 52 -19.82 13.91 6.48
N GLN A 53 -19.34 12.98 5.68
CA GLN A 53 -18.99 11.63 6.12
C GLN A 53 -17.88 11.63 7.18
N GLN A 54 -16.87 12.49 7.02
CA GLN A 54 -15.79 12.64 8.00
C GLN A 54 -16.25 13.31 9.31
N ARG A 55 -17.33 14.12 9.27
CA ARG A 55 -17.95 14.65 10.50
C ARG A 55 -18.75 13.61 11.25
N ARG A 56 -19.39 12.67 10.55
CA ARG A 56 -20.13 11.54 11.16
C ARG A 56 -19.17 10.61 11.90
N VAL A 57 -18.08 10.24 11.26
CA VAL A 57 -17.07 9.32 11.82
C VAL A 57 -15.68 9.84 11.50
N LYS A 58 -14.80 9.82 12.49
CA LYS A 58 -13.40 10.19 12.26
C LYS A 58 -12.72 9.20 11.31
N HIS A 59 -12.06 9.72 10.28
CA HIS A 59 -11.24 8.93 9.37
C HIS A 59 -9.75 9.24 9.60
N TYR A 60 -8.93 8.20 9.55
CA TYR A 60 -7.49 8.29 9.47
C TYR A 60 -7.03 7.95 8.06
N PHE A 61 -5.93 8.51 7.61
CA PHE A 61 -5.33 8.29 6.28
C PHE A 61 -6.24 8.72 5.12
N VAL A 62 -6.86 9.87 5.26
CA VAL A 62 -7.63 10.55 4.21
C VAL A 62 -7.11 11.97 4.08
N GLY A 63 -6.57 12.34 2.91
CA GLY A 63 -6.10 13.68 2.61
C GLY A 63 -5.05 14.22 3.58
N ASN A 64 -4.16 13.38 4.06
CA ASN A 64 -3.12 13.76 5.04
C ASN A 64 -1.70 13.78 4.45
N HIS A 65 -1.55 13.51 3.15
CA HIS A 65 -0.31 13.63 2.39
C HIS A 65 -0.52 14.47 1.13
N HIS A 66 0.58 14.98 0.59
CA HIS A 66 0.65 15.65 -0.71
C HIS A 66 1.14 14.69 -1.79
N LEU A 67 0.82 14.97 -3.06
CA LEU A 67 1.27 14.13 -4.20
C LEU A 67 2.80 14.06 -4.33
N GLU A 68 3.51 15.05 -3.79
CA GLU A 68 4.97 15.10 -3.77
C GLU A 68 5.57 14.20 -2.67
N ASP A 69 4.77 13.81 -1.69
CA ASP A 69 5.24 12.97 -0.59
C ASP A 69 5.47 11.54 -1.06
N TYR A 70 6.62 11.00 -0.70
CA TYR A 70 6.85 9.57 -0.85
C TYR A 70 6.08 8.81 0.24
N TYR A 71 5.12 7.98 -0.17
CA TYR A 71 4.37 7.16 0.77
C TYR A 71 4.14 5.76 0.20
N SER A 72 4.64 4.75 0.91
CA SER A 72 4.63 3.34 0.50
C SER A 72 3.72 2.49 1.40
N ALA A 73 3.49 1.23 1.00
CA ALA A 73 2.75 0.27 1.82
C ALA A 73 3.46 -0.02 3.15
N SER A 74 4.79 0.00 3.19
CA SER A 74 5.59 -0.17 4.41
C SER A 74 5.43 1.01 5.37
N LEU A 75 5.44 2.25 4.86
CA LEU A 75 5.16 3.43 5.68
C LEU A 75 3.73 3.42 6.22
N TYR A 76 2.76 3.04 5.38
CA TYR A 76 1.37 2.88 5.80
C TYR A 76 1.23 1.84 6.91
N GLU A 77 1.86 0.68 6.77
CA GLU A 77 1.89 -0.36 7.81
C GLU A 77 2.43 0.20 9.13
N ALA A 78 3.62 0.83 9.10
CA ALA A 78 4.25 1.40 10.28
C ALA A 78 3.34 2.42 10.99
N ASP A 79 2.72 3.31 10.22
CA ASP A 79 1.80 4.32 10.74
C ASP A 79 0.53 3.70 11.35
N VAL A 80 -0.07 2.71 10.68
CA VAL A 80 -1.25 2.01 11.21
C VAL A 80 -0.88 1.22 12.48
N LEU A 81 0.23 0.49 12.48
CA LEU A 81 0.69 -0.26 13.66
C LEU A 81 1.00 0.67 14.83
N SER A 82 1.48 1.89 14.59
CA SER A 82 1.67 2.90 15.64
C SER A 82 0.35 3.51 16.14
N LEU A 83 -0.68 3.56 15.29
CA LEU A 83 -2.00 4.08 15.63
C LEU A 83 -2.84 3.08 16.44
N LEU A 84 -2.80 1.79 16.09
CA LEU A 84 -3.65 0.74 16.67
C LEU A 84 -3.59 0.68 18.20
N PRO A 85 -2.44 0.75 18.90
CA PRO A 85 -2.39 0.75 20.35
C PRO A 85 -3.19 1.88 20.99
N ARG A 86 -3.17 3.07 20.40
CA ARG A 86 -3.94 4.24 20.87
C ARG A 86 -5.45 4.03 20.71
N LEU A 87 -5.88 3.40 19.62
CA LEU A 87 -7.29 3.07 19.41
C LEU A 87 -7.74 1.97 20.37
N PHE A 88 -6.94 0.95 20.55
CA PHE A 88 -7.23 -0.16 21.45
C PHE A 88 -7.20 0.23 22.93
N ALA A 89 -6.56 1.34 23.30
CA ALA A 89 -6.64 1.88 24.65
C ALA A 89 -8.06 2.37 25.02
N THR A 90 -8.87 2.74 24.02
CA THR A 90 -10.24 3.26 24.24
C THR A 90 -11.34 2.26 23.85
N ARG A 91 -11.07 1.40 22.89
CA ARG A 91 -12.00 0.38 22.36
C ARG A 91 -11.23 -0.89 22.00
N HIS A 92 -11.77 -2.06 22.25
CA HIS A 92 -11.14 -3.34 21.87
C HIS A 92 -11.28 -3.67 20.37
N THR A 93 -11.90 -2.79 19.60
CA THR A 93 -12.13 -2.99 18.17
C THR A 93 -11.61 -1.78 17.39
N ALA A 94 -11.01 -2.02 16.24
CA ALA A 94 -10.66 -1.03 15.24
C ALA A 94 -11.23 -1.47 13.88
N LEU A 95 -11.55 -0.51 13.00
CA LEU A 95 -12.12 -0.75 11.68
C LEU A 95 -11.17 -0.26 10.60
N LEU A 96 -10.69 -1.20 9.76
CA LEU A 96 -9.87 -0.92 8.57
C LEU A 96 -10.73 -1.13 7.32
N THR A 97 -10.74 -0.18 6.40
CA THR A 97 -11.49 -0.33 5.14
C THR A 97 -10.77 0.32 3.98
N GLY A 98 -10.86 -0.28 2.80
CA GLY A 98 -10.27 0.30 1.59
C GLY A 98 -10.32 -0.63 0.39
N GLY A 99 -9.73 -0.14 -0.71
CA GLY A 99 -9.59 -0.87 -1.97
C GLY A 99 -8.15 -1.29 -2.29
N SER A 100 -7.17 -0.84 -1.52
CA SER A 100 -5.75 -1.11 -1.79
C SER A 100 -5.30 -2.36 -1.05
N MET A 101 -5.38 -3.52 -1.73
CA MET A 101 -5.03 -4.82 -1.15
C MET A 101 -3.62 -4.85 -0.57
N MET A 102 -2.65 -4.20 -1.24
CA MET A 102 -1.28 -4.12 -0.75
C MET A 102 -1.19 -3.42 0.62
N TYR A 103 -1.97 -2.37 0.85
CA TYR A 103 -2.04 -1.69 2.15
C TYR A 103 -2.67 -2.57 3.22
N ILE A 104 -3.75 -3.27 2.87
CA ILE A 104 -4.45 -4.19 3.78
C ILE A 104 -3.56 -5.39 4.13
N ASP A 105 -2.90 -5.99 3.13
CA ASP A 105 -2.00 -7.12 3.34
C ASP A 105 -0.78 -6.71 4.18
N ALA A 106 -0.20 -5.52 3.96
CA ALA A 106 0.88 -5.00 4.78
C ALA A 106 0.48 -4.95 6.27
N VAL A 107 -0.67 -4.38 6.59
CA VAL A 107 -1.13 -4.30 7.99
C VAL A 107 -1.48 -5.66 8.59
N CYS A 108 -2.06 -6.58 7.80
CA CYS A 108 -2.59 -7.84 8.32
C CYS A 108 -1.56 -8.98 8.35
N LYS A 109 -0.59 -8.96 7.44
CA LYS A 109 0.37 -10.04 7.24
C LYS A 109 1.83 -9.61 7.46
N GLY A 110 2.05 -8.29 7.51
CA GLY A 110 3.37 -7.69 7.38
C GLY A 110 3.79 -7.54 5.93
N ILE A 111 4.70 -6.64 5.69
CA ILE A 111 5.39 -6.48 4.41
C ILE A 111 6.88 -6.61 4.66
N ASP A 112 7.59 -7.29 3.78
CA ASP A 112 9.03 -7.35 3.86
C ASP A 112 9.63 -5.93 3.80
N ASP A 113 10.67 -5.71 4.57
CA ASP A 113 11.40 -4.44 4.58
C ASP A 113 12.20 -4.30 3.28
N ILE A 114 11.46 -4.03 2.20
CA ILE A 114 12.05 -3.77 0.88
C ILE A 114 12.64 -2.36 0.92
N PRO A 115 13.95 -2.22 0.81
CA PRO A 115 14.59 -0.92 0.89
C PRO A 115 14.11 -0.02 -0.25
N THR A 116 13.95 1.27 0.05
CA THR A 116 13.62 2.27 -0.96
C THR A 116 14.73 2.32 -2.00
N ILE A 117 14.37 2.09 -3.26
CA ILE A 117 15.32 2.14 -4.37
C ILE A 117 15.80 3.58 -4.56
N ASP A 118 17.09 3.78 -4.54
CA ASP A 118 17.69 5.09 -4.82
C ASP A 118 17.49 5.52 -6.30
N ASP A 119 17.50 6.83 -6.54
CA ASP A 119 17.23 7.38 -7.86
C ASP A 119 18.32 6.97 -8.88
N GLY A 120 19.56 6.78 -8.44
CA GLY A 120 20.65 6.34 -9.30
C GLY A 120 20.40 4.93 -9.84
N THR A 121 20.01 4.00 -8.98
CA THR A 121 19.66 2.63 -9.35
C THR A 121 18.45 2.61 -10.30
N ARG A 122 17.41 3.39 -10.01
CA ARG A 122 16.23 3.52 -10.90
C ARG A 122 16.59 4.02 -12.30
N GLU A 123 17.32 5.11 -12.40
CA GLU A 123 17.74 5.68 -13.70
C GLU A 123 18.68 4.73 -14.45
N TRP A 124 19.56 4.06 -13.75
CA TRP A 124 20.43 3.05 -14.35
C TRP A 124 19.64 1.88 -14.93
N MET A 125 18.69 1.29 -14.16
CA MET A 125 17.85 0.19 -14.64
C MET A 125 16.91 0.60 -15.77
N LYS A 126 16.40 1.82 -15.75
CA LYS A 126 15.59 2.37 -16.85
C LYS A 126 16.40 2.47 -18.15
N LYS A 127 17.65 2.92 -18.08
CA LYS A 127 18.57 2.95 -19.23
C LYS A 127 18.86 1.54 -19.74
N ARG A 128 19.13 0.59 -18.85
CA ARG A 128 19.35 -0.81 -19.21
C ARG A 128 18.14 -1.44 -19.93
N LEU A 129 16.93 -1.22 -19.40
CA LEU A 129 15.70 -1.70 -20.05
C LEU A 129 15.56 -1.13 -21.47
N ALA A 130 15.89 0.14 -21.67
CA ALA A 130 15.82 0.77 -22.99
C ALA A 130 16.91 0.26 -23.97
N GLN A 131 18.09 -0.08 -23.49
CA GLN A 131 19.23 -0.49 -24.32
C GLN A 131 19.30 -1.98 -24.55
N GLU A 132 19.04 -2.80 -23.51
CA GLU A 132 19.22 -4.24 -23.53
C GLU A 132 17.91 -5.00 -23.80
N GLY A 133 16.78 -4.36 -23.49
CA GLY A 133 15.45 -4.93 -23.62
C GLY A 133 15.06 -5.87 -22.47
N LEU A 134 13.76 -6.11 -22.34
CA LEU A 134 13.19 -6.95 -21.28
C LEU A 134 13.72 -8.40 -21.28
N PRO A 135 13.89 -9.09 -22.43
CA PRO A 135 14.36 -10.48 -22.43
C PRO A 135 15.74 -10.65 -21.76
N ARG A 136 16.64 -9.71 -21.95
CA ARG A 136 17.97 -9.75 -21.34
C ARG A 136 17.91 -9.60 -19.83
N LEU A 137 17.05 -8.70 -19.34
CA LEU A 137 16.83 -8.49 -17.91
C LEU A 137 16.14 -9.70 -17.25
N VAL A 138 15.25 -10.37 -17.96
CA VAL A 138 14.61 -11.59 -17.48
C VAL A 138 15.65 -12.72 -17.29
N GLU A 139 16.58 -12.89 -18.22
CA GLU A 139 17.66 -13.88 -18.06
C GLU A 139 18.60 -13.54 -16.91
N GLU A 140 18.88 -12.26 -16.68
CA GLU A 140 19.66 -11.84 -15.52
C GLU A 140 18.94 -12.12 -14.20
N LEU A 141 17.64 -11.85 -14.11
CA LEU A 141 16.85 -12.17 -12.93
C LEU A 141 16.86 -13.67 -12.63
N LYS A 142 16.83 -14.51 -13.65
CA LYS A 142 16.93 -15.97 -13.50
C LYS A 142 18.22 -16.40 -12.79
N VAL A 143 19.30 -15.65 -12.97
CA VAL A 143 20.59 -15.91 -12.33
C VAL A 143 20.67 -15.33 -10.93
N LEU A 144 20.19 -14.09 -10.74
CA LEU A 144 20.30 -13.39 -9.48
C LEU A 144 19.25 -13.82 -8.45
N ASP A 145 18.05 -14.16 -8.92
CA ASP A 145 16.94 -14.61 -8.06
C ASP A 145 16.11 -15.70 -8.78
N PRO A 146 16.58 -16.95 -8.75
CA PRO A 146 15.88 -18.07 -9.39
C PRO A 146 14.48 -18.34 -8.82
N GLU A 147 14.26 -18.06 -7.54
CA GLU A 147 12.97 -18.28 -6.88
C GLU A 147 11.94 -17.26 -7.36
N HIS A 148 12.26 -15.98 -7.30
CA HIS A 148 11.38 -14.92 -7.79
C HIS A 148 11.15 -15.03 -9.30
N TYR A 149 12.16 -15.46 -10.08
CA TYR A 149 12.01 -15.73 -11.51
C TYR A 149 10.89 -16.74 -11.83
N GLN A 150 10.64 -17.73 -10.97
CA GLN A 150 9.57 -18.72 -11.20
C GLN A 150 8.17 -18.11 -11.07
N ILE A 151 8.00 -17.11 -10.22
CA ILE A 151 6.69 -16.54 -9.86
C ILE A 151 6.40 -15.20 -10.52
N VAL A 152 7.43 -14.43 -10.92
CA VAL A 152 7.24 -13.11 -11.52
C VAL A 152 6.61 -13.20 -12.92
N ASP A 153 5.73 -12.25 -13.23
CA ASP A 153 5.26 -12.06 -14.61
C ASP A 153 6.39 -11.50 -15.48
N LYS A 154 7.01 -12.36 -16.26
CA LYS A 154 8.17 -12.05 -17.13
C LYS A 154 7.84 -11.09 -18.28
N ASN A 155 6.56 -10.90 -18.61
CA ASN A 155 6.09 -9.93 -19.60
C ASN A 155 5.83 -8.54 -19.00
N ASN A 156 5.95 -8.40 -17.68
CA ASN A 156 5.77 -7.12 -17.00
C ASN A 156 7.15 -6.49 -16.71
N PRO A 157 7.59 -5.49 -17.51
CA PRO A 157 8.90 -4.89 -17.34
C PRO A 157 9.06 -4.20 -15.99
N ARG A 158 7.99 -3.64 -15.42
CA ARG A 158 8.06 -2.97 -14.10
C ARG A 158 8.40 -3.96 -12.98
N ARG A 159 7.81 -5.16 -13.01
CA ARG A 159 8.06 -6.19 -11.99
C ARG A 159 9.47 -6.76 -12.10
N VAL A 160 9.92 -7.06 -13.33
CA VAL A 160 11.28 -7.57 -13.58
C VAL A 160 12.34 -6.54 -13.19
N VAL A 161 12.16 -5.29 -13.62
CA VAL A 161 13.08 -4.19 -13.28
C VAL A 161 13.15 -3.99 -11.78
N HIS A 162 12.01 -3.93 -11.09
CA HIS A 162 11.98 -3.72 -9.64
C HIS A 162 12.68 -4.83 -8.86
N ALA A 163 12.51 -6.08 -9.25
CA ALA A 163 13.23 -7.19 -8.63
C ALA A 163 14.75 -7.07 -8.84
N LEU A 164 15.19 -6.69 -10.04
CA LEU A 164 16.62 -6.45 -10.31
C LEU A 164 17.17 -5.25 -9.56
N GLU A 165 16.39 -4.17 -9.42
CA GLU A 165 16.78 -3.00 -8.60
C GLU A 165 17.11 -3.44 -7.16
N ILE A 166 16.26 -4.26 -6.55
CA ILE A 166 16.47 -4.83 -5.22
C ILE A 166 17.74 -5.68 -5.19
N CYS A 167 17.88 -6.63 -6.12
CA CYS A 167 19.04 -7.52 -6.17
C CYS A 167 20.36 -6.72 -6.29
N HIS A 168 20.41 -5.73 -7.18
CA HIS A 168 21.63 -4.93 -7.40
C HIS A 168 21.94 -4.00 -6.23
N MET A 169 20.93 -3.39 -5.62
CA MET A 169 21.15 -2.45 -4.54
C MET A 169 21.53 -3.14 -3.23
N THR A 170 20.93 -4.31 -2.96
CA THR A 170 21.08 -4.98 -1.67
C THR A 170 22.04 -6.17 -1.69
N GLY A 171 22.31 -6.73 -2.86
CA GLY A 171 23.00 -8.02 -3.01
C GLY A 171 22.18 -9.23 -2.52
N LYS A 172 20.88 -9.06 -2.29
CA LYS A 172 19.95 -10.10 -1.82
C LYS A 172 18.89 -10.38 -2.89
N THR A 173 18.22 -11.52 -2.80
CA THR A 173 17.02 -11.85 -3.56
C THR A 173 15.84 -10.96 -3.17
N TYR A 174 14.83 -10.87 -4.07
CA TYR A 174 13.62 -10.05 -3.89
C TYR A 174 12.66 -10.59 -2.81
#